data_1772884e8f739f0b34a77d69e4cab021
#
_entry.id   1772884e8f739f0b34a77d69e4cab021
#
_cell.length_a   1.000
_cell.length_b   1.000
_cell.length_c   1.000
_cell.angle_alpha   90.00
_cell.angle_beta   90.00
_cell.angle_gamma   90.00
#
_symmetry.space_group_name_H-M   'P 1'
#
loop_
_entity.id
_entity.type
_entity.pdbx_description
1 polymer ?
#
loop_
_entity_poly.entity_id
_entity_poly.type
_entity_poly.pdbx_seq_one_letter_code
_entity_poly.pdbx_strand_id
1 'polypeptide(L)'
;SMETGVYAIRRRALRGQSRRGPWAVRVLAVALLAGLLGSGGARAARLKDLCEVQGARGNMLIGTGLVVGLAATGDKNPAAIIAQQRMLERMGIGVDSTKELKSDNAAVVMVTAELPAFAKEGTRIDVVVDSLYNCKSLEGGTLLQTFLTGPGTDETVYAVAQGPLSIGGYNSGMGGAALRKNHATAARIPMGAYVEREVPSTIT
;
A
#
# COMPACT_ATOMS: atom_id res chain seq x y z
N SER A 1 102.13 -2.82 -38.57
CA SER A 1 101.08 -3.86 -38.78
C SER A 1 99.93 -3.62 -37.84
N MET A 2 98.86 -3.38 -38.52
CA MET A 2 97.47 -3.15 -38.16
C MET A 2 96.91 -4.32 -37.32
N GLU A 3 95.97 -4.03 -36.62
CA GLU A 3 95.02 -4.94 -35.91
C GLU A 3 95.15 -4.94 -34.40
N THR A 4 94.72 -3.90 -33.76
CA THR A 4 94.23 -3.96 -32.32
C THR A 4 93.41 -2.68 -32.03
N GLY A 5 92.21 -2.54 -32.58
CA GLY A 5 91.46 -1.29 -32.42
C GLY A 5 89.92 -1.45 -32.45
N VAL A 6 89.37 -2.65 -32.51
CA VAL A 6 87.94 -2.79 -32.84
C VAL A 6 87.09 -3.44 -31.75
N TYR A 7 87.67 -3.86 -30.60
CA TYR A 7 86.90 -4.60 -29.60
C TYR A 7 86.47 -3.83 -28.33
N ALA A 8 86.62 -2.51 -28.27
CA ALA A 8 86.36 -1.73 -27.04
C ALA A 8 85.05 -0.94 -26.98
N ILE A 9 84.16 -0.99 -27.99
CA ILE A 9 82.96 -0.11 -28.06
C ILE A 9 81.62 -0.86 -27.89
N ARG A 10 81.60 -2.13 -27.48
CA ARG A 10 80.35 -2.90 -27.45
C ARG A 10 79.91 -3.35 -26.06
N ARG A 11 80.28 -2.73 -24.94
CA ARG A 11 79.88 -3.11 -23.62
C ARG A 11 79.40 -1.95 -22.72
N ARG A 12 78.71 -0.96 -23.25
CA ARG A 12 78.18 0.12 -22.37
C ARG A 12 76.73 0.54 -22.67
N ALA A 13 75.88 -0.37 -23.11
CA ALA A 13 74.51 -0.03 -23.46
C ALA A 13 73.46 -0.99 -22.90
N LEU A 14 73.68 -1.67 -21.77
CA LEU A 14 72.64 -2.46 -21.10
C LEU A 14 72.78 -2.39 -19.57
N ARG A 15 72.66 -1.19 -18.98
CA ARG A 15 72.47 -1.02 -17.56
C ARG A 15 71.54 0.15 -17.26
N GLY A 16 70.27 0.00 -17.61
CA GLY A 16 69.21 0.92 -17.32
C GLY A 16 67.89 0.17 -16.99
N GLN A 17 67.98 -1.01 -16.42
CA GLN A 17 66.79 -1.66 -15.86
C GLN A 17 66.58 -1.09 -14.46
N SER A 18 65.75 -0.03 -14.37
CA SER A 18 65.25 0.46 -13.08
C SER A 18 64.51 -0.70 -12.37
N ARG A 19 65.11 -1.23 -11.32
CA ARG A 19 64.42 -2.12 -10.37
C ARG A 19 63.26 -1.32 -9.77
N ARG A 20 62.08 -1.39 -10.42
CA ARG A 20 60.82 -0.96 -9.78
C ARG A 20 60.65 -1.91 -8.60
N GLY A 21 60.97 -1.42 -7.41
CA GLY A 21 60.96 -2.22 -6.20
C GLY A 21 59.53 -2.78 -5.94
N PRO A 22 59.45 -3.86 -5.14
CA PRO A 22 58.15 -4.51 -4.85
C PRO A 22 57.09 -3.60 -4.24
N TRP A 23 57.53 -2.39 -3.79
CA TRP A 23 56.61 -1.38 -3.26
C TRP A 23 55.73 -0.75 -4.36
N ALA A 24 56.22 -0.55 -5.58
CA ALA A 24 55.46 0.02 -6.69
C ALA A 24 54.32 -0.91 -7.12
N VAL A 25 54.53 -2.24 -7.11
CA VAL A 25 53.48 -3.24 -7.39
C VAL A 25 52.46 -3.26 -6.27
N ARG A 26 52.87 -3.10 -5.01
CA ARG A 26 51.94 -3.01 -3.87
C ARG A 26 51.08 -1.76 -3.89
N VAL A 27 51.64 -0.61 -4.26
CA VAL A 27 50.89 0.65 -4.41
C VAL A 27 49.89 0.56 -5.54
N LEU A 28 50.26 -0.05 -6.67
CA LEU A 28 49.34 -0.25 -7.79
C LEU A 28 48.19 -1.21 -7.43
N ALA A 29 48.52 -2.30 -6.69
CA ALA A 29 47.50 -3.24 -6.23
C ALA A 29 46.52 -2.60 -5.23
N VAL A 30 46.97 -1.77 -4.31
CA VAL A 30 46.16 -1.03 -3.35
C VAL A 30 45.28 0.00 -4.07
N ALA A 31 45.82 0.72 -5.06
CA ALA A 31 45.04 1.68 -5.86
C ALA A 31 43.97 1.01 -6.69
N LEU A 32 44.22 -0.19 -7.25
CA LEU A 32 43.25 -0.99 -7.98
C LEU A 32 42.15 -1.53 -7.06
N LEU A 33 42.53 -1.97 -5.86
CA LEU A 33 41.57 -2.45 -4.85
C LEU A 33 40.70 -1.30 -4.30
N ALA A 34 41.27 -0.11 -4.09
CA ALA A 34 40.51 1.08 -3.70
C ALA A 34 39.56 1.55 -4.79
N GLY A 35 39.93 1.42 -6.05
CA GLY A 35 39.05 1.72 -7.19
C GLY A 35 37.84 0.78 -7.32
N LEU A 36 38.03 -0.51 -6.96
CA LEU A 36 36.94 -1.51 -6.93
C LEU A 36 35.97 -1.30 -5.75
N LEU A 37 36.44 -0.77 -4.62
CA LEU A 37 35.60 -0.45 -3.45
C LEU A 37 34.85 0.87 -3.60
N GLY A 38 35.26 1.74 -4.53
CA GLY A 38 34.64 3.03 -4.83
C GLY A 38 33.49 2.99 -5.83
N SER A 39 33.02 1.81 -6.28
CA SER A 39 31.81 1.69 -7.08
C SER A 39 30.58 2.04 -6.23
N GLY A 40 30.37 3.33 -6.00
CA GLY A 40 29.16 3.88 -5.40
C GLY A 40 27.96 3.30 -6.19
N GLY A 41 27.11 2.52 -5.50
CA GLY A 41 25.97 1.86 -6.09
C GLY A 41 25.15 2.85 -6.89
N ALA A 42 25.07 2.66 -8.19
CA ALA A 42 24.19 3.41 -9.08
C ALA A 42 22.76 3.18 -8.55
N ARG A 43 22.21 4.14 -7.83
CA ARG A 43 20.79 4.14 -7.44
C ARG A 43 20.02 4.35 -8.74
N ALA A 44 19.50 3.28 -9.29
CA ALA A 44 18.54 3.36 -10.37
C ALA A 44 17.28 4.02 -9.81
N ALA A 45 17.10 5.32 -10.03
CA ALA A 45 15.85 6.00 -9.77
C ALA A 45 14.81 5.45 -10.74
N ARG A 46 13.68 4.97 -10.20
CA ARG A 46 12.59 4.47 -11.04
C ARG A 46 11.91 5.67 -11.69
N LEU A 47 11.56 5.54 -12.96
CA LEU A 47 10.88 6.60 -13.72
C LEU A 47 9.63 7.13 -13.00
N LYS A 48 8.89 6.26 -12.31
CA LYS A 48 7.72 6.60 -11.48
C LYS A 48 8.03 7.54 -10.31
N ASP A 49 9.29 7.60 -9.86
CA ASP A 49 9.71 8.44 -8.73
C ASP A 49 10.21 9.82 -9.21
N LEU A 50 10.40 9.97 -10.53
CA LEU A 50 10.91 11.17 -11.18
C LEU A 50 9.85 11.92 -12.01
N CYS A 51 8.78 11.23 -12.41
CA CYS A 51 7.75 11.79 -13.27
C CYS A 51 6.38 11.58 -12.66
N GLU A 52 5.59 12.63 -12.58
CA GLU A 52 4.17 12.56 -12.31
C GLU A 52 3.42 12.69 -13.64
N VAL A 53 2.56 11.71 -13.94
CA VAL A 53 1.77 11.74 -15.18
C VAL A 53 0.61 12.71 -14.97
N GLN A 54 0.60 13.79 -15.74
CA GLN A 54 -0.47 14.78 -15.70
C GLN A 54 -1.81 14.11 -16.07
N GLY A 55 -2.84 14.32 -15.24
CA GLY A 55 -4.15 13.69 -15.42
C GLY A 55 -4.32 12.31 -14.75
N ALA A 56 -3.25 11.70 -14.27
CA ALA A 56 -3.32 10.45 -13.51
C ALA A 56 -3.46 10.74 -12.02
N ARG A 57 -4.69 10.86 -11.50
CA ARG A 57 -4.94 10.97 -10.06
C ARG A 57 -5.91 9.91 -9.60
N GLY A 58 -5.70 9.39 -8.38
CA GLY A 58 -6.69 8.57 -7.70
C GLY A 58 -7.91 9.40 -7.29
N ASN A 59 -9.09 8.81 -7.39
CA ASN A 59 -10.33 9.43 -6.93
C ASN A 59 -10.80 8.71 -5.68
N MET A 60 -11.11 9.50 -4.63
CA MET A 60 -11.68 8.91 -3.42
C MET A 60 -13.16 8.62 -3.64
N LEU A 61 -13.55 7.39 -3.35
CA LEU A 61 -14.93 6.95 -3.34
C LEU A 61 -15.42 6.86 -1.91
N ILE A 62 -16.70 7.16 -1.70
CA ILE A 62 -17.34 7.14 -0.39
C ILE A 62 -18.71 6.49 -0.49
N GLY A 63 -19.10 5.77 0.56
CA GLY A 63 -20.43 5.18 0.68
C GLY A 63 -20.79 4.96 2.14
N THR A 64 -22.08 4.75 2.38
CA THR A 64 -22.58 4.37 3.71
C THR A 64 -23.08 2.94 3.63
N GLY A 65 -22.55 2.09 4.50
CA GLY A 65 -22.82 0.66 4.51
C GLY A 65 -23.35 0.14 5.85
N LEU A 66 -23.75 -1.11 5.83
CA LEU A 66 -24.18 -1.85 7.02
C LEU A 66 -23.27 -3.07 7.20
N VAL A 67 -22.68 -3.17 8.40
CA VAL A 67 -21.94 -4.34 8.84
C VAL A 67 -22.84 -5.19 9.71
N VAL A 68 -22.86 -6.48 9.47
CA VAL A 68 -23.65 -7.47 10.23
C VAL A 68 -22.76 -8.57 10.79
N GLY A 69 -23.29 -9.34 11.75
CA GLY A 69 -22.55 -10.45 12.35
C GLY A 69 -21.63 -10.03 13.49
N LEU A 70 -21.82 -8.85 14.07
CA LEU A 70 -21.08 -8.37 15.22
C LEU A 70 -21.57 -9.08 16.50
N ALA A 71 -20.63 -9.59 17.30
CA ALA A 71 -20.96 -10.33 18.53
C ALA A 71 -21.32 -9.37 19.70
N ALA A 72 -22.50 -8.74 19.64
CA ALA A 72 -23.00 -7.77 20.63
C ALA A 72 -22.09 -6.51 20.77
N THR A 73 -21.31 -6.19 19.75
CA THR A 73 -20.43 -5.02 19.70
C THR A 73 -20.93 -3.92 18.77
N GLY A 74 -22.06 -4.14 18.11
CA GLY A 74 -22.68 -3.20 17.17
C GLY A 74 -23.25 -1.94 17.82
N ASP A 75 -23.98 -1.17 17.02
CA ASP A 75 -24.54 0.11 17.42
C ASP A 75 -25.76 -0.05 18.33
N LYS A 76 -25.79 0.77 19.39
CA LYS A 76 -26.90 0.84 20.37
C LYS A 76 -27.67 2.15 20.31
N ASN A 77 -27.19 3.12 19.52
CA ASN A 77 -27.80 4.43 19.42
C ASN A 77 -29.13 4.34 18.65
N PRO A 78 -30.23 4.97 19.12
CA PRO A 78 -31.50 5.01 18.39
C PRO A 78 -31.38 5.55 16.97
N ALA A 79 -30.49 6.54 16.73
CA ALA A 79 -30.26 7.07 15.40
C ALA A 79 -29.62 6.03 14.46
N ALA A 80 -28.70 5.21 14.97
CA ALA A 80 -28.11 4.10 14.23
C ALA A 80 -29.15 3.04 13.87
N ILE A 81 -30.05 2.70 14.80
CA ILE A 81 -31.13 1.72 14.56
C ILE A 81 -32.06 2.19 13.45
N ILE A 82 -32.44 3.49 13.43
CA ILE A 82 -33.26 4.06 12.36
C ILE A 82 -32.50 4.03 11.01
N ALA A 83 -31.20 4.33 11.03
CA ALA A 83 -30.37 4.25 9.83
C ALA A 83 -30.27 2.81 9.31
N GLN A 84 -30.06 1.83 10.18
CA GLN A 84 -30.07 0.39 9.86
C GLN A 84 -31.38 -0.02 9.20
N GLN A 85 -32.51 0.35 9.79
CA GLN A 85 -33.84 0.04 9.23
C GLN A 85 -33.97 0.57 7.80
N ARG A 86 -33.65 1.84 7.58
CA ARG A 86 -33.72 2.46 6.25
C ARG A 86 -32.79 1.78 5.23
N MET A 87 -31.64 1.31 5.64
CA MET A 87 -30.71 0.59 4.79
C MET A 87 -31.23 -0.78 4.41
N LEU A 88 -31.78 -1.52 5.37
CA LEU A 88 -32.41 -2.83 5.14
C LEU A 88 -33.63 -2.71 4.20
N GLU A 89 -34.46 -1.68 4.40
CA GLU A 89 -35.59 -1.38 3.52
C GLU A 89 -35.15 -1.12 2.07
N ARG A 90 -34.04 -0.37 1.88
CA ARG A 90 -33.45 -0.16 0.53
C ARG A 90 -32.94 -1.45 -0.11
N MET A 91 -32.51 -2.41 0.70
CA MET A 91 -32.09 -3.73 0.24
C MET A 91 -33.26 -4.70 0.02
N GLY A 92 -34.51 -4.23 0.20
CA GLY A 92 -35.71 -5.04 0.05
C GLY A 92 -36.04 -5.92 1.25
N ILE A 93 -35.36 -5.70 2.38
CA ILE A 93 -35.61 -6.43 3.65
C ILE A 93 -36.55 -5.58 4.49
N GLY A 94 -37.84 -5.98 4.55
CA GLY A 94 -38.83 -5.32 5.40
C GLY A 94 -38.56 -5.64 6.88
N VAL A 95 -38.54 -4.60 7.72
CA VAL A 95 -38.42 -4.72 9.18
C VAL A 95 -39.65 -4.08 9.79
N ASP A 96 -40.53 -4.89 10.39
CA ASP A 96 -41.81 -4.42 10.92
C ASP A 96 -41.65 -3.59 12.20
N SER A 97 -40.53 -3.73 12.90
CA SER A 97 -40.32 -3.05 14.17
C SER A 97 -38.85 -2.78 14.46
N THR A 98 -38.55 -1.55 14.92
CA THR A 98 -37.21 -1.16 15.41
C THR A 98 -36.79 -1.98 16.67
N LYS A 99 -37.71 -2.67 17.33
CA LYS A 99 -37.38 -3.54 18.45
C LYS A 99 -36.62 -4.79 18.02
N GLU A 100 -36.85 -5.27 16.81
CA GLU A 100 -36.18 -6.45 16.25
C GLU A 100 -34.70 -6.14 15.88
N LEU A 101 -34.40 -4.89 15.59
CA LEU A 101 -33.02 -4.44 15.29
C LEU A 101 -32.13 -4.20 16.49
N LYS A 102 -32.66 -4.33 17.72
CA LYS A 102 -31.91 -4.12 18.98
C LYS A 102 -30.93 -5.25 19.33
N SER A 103 -30.50 -6.03 18.34
CA SER A 103 -29.63 -7.19 18.61
C SER A 103 -28.17 -6.84 18.86
N ASP A 104 -27.76 -5.55 18.75
CA ASP A 104 -26.37 -5.12 18.89
C ASP A 104 -25.38 -5.85 17.93
N ASN A 105 -25.90 -6.52 16.91
CA ASN A 105 -25.15 -7.36 15.98
C ASN A 105 -24.87 -6.66 14.66
N ALA A 106 -25.31 -5.41 14.51
CA ALA A 106 -25.11 -4.61 13.31
C ALA A 106 -24.58 -3.22 13.64
N ALA A 107 -23.85 -2.64 12.71
CA ALA A 107 -23.31 -1.28 12.80
C ALA A 107 -23.40 -0.56 11.46
N VAL A 108 -23.74 0.72 11.51
CA VAL A 108 -23.68 1.61 10.34
C VAL A 108 -22.25 2.13 10.20
N VAL A 109 -21.72 2.03 8.99
CA VAL A 109 -20.32 2.34 8.71
C VAL A 109 -20.18 3.31 7.53
N MET A 110 -19.12 4.09 7.57
CA MET A 110 -18.58 4.80 6.43
C MET A 110 -17.63 3.86 5.69
N VAL A 111 -17.76 3.81 4.38
CA VAL A 111 -16.93 2.98 3.52
C VAL A 111 -16.20 3.88 2.56
N THR A 112 -14.89 3.78 2.52
CA THR A 112 -14.03 4.58 1.64
C THR A 112 -13.13 3.67 0.82
N ALA A 113 -12.88 4.05 -0.43
CA ALA A 113 -11.95 3.36 -1.31
C ALA A 113 -11.26 4.38 -2.22
N GLU A 114 -10.02 4.10 -2.59
CA GLU A 114 -9.31 4.87 -3.58
C GLU A 114 -9.44 4.17 -4.94
N LEU A 115 -10.06 4.84 -5.90
CA LEU A 115 -10.12 4.39 -7.28
C LEU A 115 -8.85 4.87 -8.00
N PRO A 116 -7.92 3.95 -8.35
CA PRO A 116 -6.70 4.31 -9.05
C PRO A 116 -7.01 4.93 -10.42
N ALA A 117 -6.11 5.79 -10.90
CA ALA A 117 -6.17 6.28 -12.26
C ALA A 117 -6.14 5.10 -13.25
N PHE A 118 -6.94 5.16 -14.30
CA PHE A 118 -7.05 4.14 -15.35
C PHE A 118 -7.59 2.77 -14.89
N ALA A 119 -8.20 2.70 -13.70
CA ALA A 119 -8.85 1.47 -13.26
C ALA A 119 -9.99 1.09 -14.21
N LYS A 120 -9.99 -0.15 -14.65
CA LYS A 120 -10.98 -0.73 -15.55
C LYS A 120 -12.14 -1.33 -14.78
N GLU A 121 -13.30 -1.43 -15.42
CA GLU A 121 -14.44 -2.20 -14.90
C GLU A 121 -14.01 -3.63 -14.54
N GLY A 122 -14.50 -4.13 -13.40
CA GLY A 122 -14.12 -5.42 -12.86
C GLY A 122 -12.80 -5.42 -12.07
N THR A 123 -12.05 -4.33 -12.05
CA THR A 123 -10.86 -4.20 -11.18
C THR A 123 -11.26 -4.25 -9.72
N ARG A 124 -10.49 -4.95 -8.89
CA ARG A 124 -10.68 -4.98 -7.45
C ARG A 124 -9.82 -3.95 -6.76
N ILE A 125 -10.42 -3.24 -5.80
CA ILE A 125 -9.75 -2.22 -5.00
C ILE A 125 -9.95 -2.49 -3.51
N ASP A 126 -9.00 -2.01 -2.70
CA ASP A 126 -9.06 -2.12 -1.26
C ASP A 126 -10.07 -1.14 -0.68
N VAL A 127 -10.72 -1.55 0.40
CA VAL A 127 -11.75 -0.78 1.07
C VAL A 127 -11.39 -0.57 2.53
N VAL A 128 -11.63 0.63 3.02
CA VAL A 128 -11.55 0.98 4.44
C VAL A 128 -12.97 1.20 4.95
N VAL A 129 -13.23 0.68 6.14
CA VAL A 129 -14.55 0.69 6.78
C VAL A 129 -14.41 1.25 8.18
N ASP A 130 -15.10 2.35 8.46
CA ASP A 130 -15.05 3.04 9.74
C ASP A 130 -16.46 3.15 10.34
N SER A 131 -16.60 2.92 11.65
CA SER A 131 -17.89 3.05 12.33
C SER A 131 -18.36 4.50 12.40
N LEU A 132 -19.61 4.76 12.06
CA LEU A 132 -20.22 6.10 12.11
C LEU A 132 -20.81 6.46 13.47
N TYR A 133 -21.21 5.47 14.26
CA TYR A 133 -21.88 5.68 15.52
C TYR A 133 -21.08 5.09 16.70
N ASN A 134 -21.76 4.45 17.63
CA ASN A 134 -21.18 3.99 18.91
C ASN A 134 -20.83 2.49 18.93
N CYS A 135 -20.56 1.91 17.80
CA CYS A 135 -20.04 0.54 17.68
C CYS A 135 -18.76 0.38 18.51
N LYS A 136 -18.66 -0.71 19.26
CA LYS A 136 -17.49 -1.02 20.11
C LYS A 136 -16.38 -1.72 19.33
N SER A 137 -16.76 -2.57 18.38
CA SER A 137 -15.83 -3.31 17.54
C SER A 137 -16.52 -3.80 16.27
N LEU A 138 -15.79 -3.74 15.17
CA LEU A 138 -16.19 -4.31 13.87
C LEU A 138 -15.64 -5.73 13.67
N GLU A 139 -15.00 -6.31 14.69
CA GLU A 139 -14.36 -7.62 14.60
C GLU A 139 -15.38 -8.72 14.29
N GLY A 140 -15.03 -9.58 13.32
CA GLY A 140 -15.88 -10.69 12.88
C GLY A 140 -17.07 -10.28 12.03
N GLY A 141 -17.28 -8.98 11.78
CA GLY A 141 -18.37 -8.48 10.97
C GLY A 141 -18.16 -8.69 9.47
N THR A 142 -19.27 -8.65 8.73
CA THR A 142 -19.29 -8.67 7.26
C THR A 142 -20.01 -7.43 6.74
N LEU A 143 -19.38 -6.71 5.84
CA LEU A 143 -20.00 -5.58 5.13
C LEU A 143 -21.00 -6.11 4.11
N LEU A 144 -22.23 -5.65 4.18
CA LEU A 144 -23.24 -5.89 3.17
C LEU A 144 -22.94 -5.04 1.92
N GLN A 145 -23.55 -5.42 0.80
CA GLN A 145 -23.39 -4.71 -0.46
C GLN A 145 -23.59 -3.20 -0.29
N THR A 146 -22.55 -2.44 -0.63
CA THR A 146 -22.48 -1.00 -0.41
C THR A 146 -22.03 -0.32 -1.68
N PHE A 147 -22.81 0.63 -2.18
CA PHE A 147 -22.47 1.42 -3.34
C PHE A 147 -21.55 2.56 -2.97
N LEU A 148 -20.45 2.70 -3.72
CA LEU A 148 -19.46 3.76 -3.54
C LEU A 148 -19.59 4.79 -4.67
N THR A 149 -19.76 6.05 -4.28
CA THR A 149 -19.92 7.21 -5.19
C THR A 149 -18.69 8.11 -5.11
N GLY A 150 -18.51 8.95 -6.12
CA GLY A 150 -17.46 9.98 -6.11
C GLY A 150 -17.77 11.11 -5.12
N PRO A 151 -16.78 12.00 -4.85
CA PRO A 151 -16.92 13.13 -3.94
C PRO A 151 -17.71 14.28 -4.60
N GLY A 152 -18.93 14.07 -4.97
CA GLY A 152 -19.79 15.05 -5.61
C GLY A 152 -21.24 14.86 -5.25
N THR A 153 -22.09 15.70 -5.83
CA THR A 153 -23.56 15.57 -5.74
C THR A 153 -24.10 14.48 -6.68
N ASP A 154 -23.23 13.92 -7.54
CA ASP A 154 -23.63 12.89 -8.51
C ASP A 154 -23.79 11.56 -7.79
N GLU A 155 -24.96 10.97 -7.84
CA GLU A 155 -25.27 9.65 -7.31
C GLU A 155 -24.71 8.51 -8.19
N THR A 156 -23.70 8.81 -9.02
CA THR A 156 -23.08 7.83 -9.89
C THR A 156 -22.27 6.82 -9.07
N VAL A 157 -22.65 5.55 -9.15
CA VAL A 157 -21.94 4.45 -8.52
C VAL A 157 -20.72 4.10 -9.37
N TYR A 158 -19.55 4.18 -8.78
CA TYR A 158 -18.26 3.83 -9.41
C TYR A 158 -17.74 2.47 -8.97
N ALA A 159 -18.08 2.05 -7.76
CA ALA A 159 -17.68 0.74 -7.26
C ALA A 159 -18.73 0.18 -6.29
N VAL A 160 -18.70 -1.13 -6.10
CA VAL A 160 -19.54 -1.86 -5.14
C VAL A 160 -18.67 -2.65 -4.19
N ALA A 161 -18.78 -2.36 -2.89
CA ALA A 161 -18.02 -2.98 -1.82
C ALA A 161 -18.85 -4.01 -1.06
N GLN A 162 -18.23 -5.15 -0.73
CA GLN A 162 -18.82 -6.17 0.15
C GLN A 162 -17.73 -7.13 0.66
N GLY A 163 -17.96 -7.76 1.79
CA GLY A 163 -17.09 -8.85 2.26
C GLY A 163 -16.78 -8.83 3.75
N PRO A 164 -16.02 -9.83 4.21
CA PRO A 164 -15.64 -9.95 5.61
C PRO A 164 -14.63 -8.87 6.00
N LEU A 165 -14.80 -8.30 7.18
CA LEU A 165 -13.92 -7.27 7.72
C LEU A 165 -12.65 -7.90 8.30
N SER A 166 -11.51 -7.33 7.98
CA SER A 166 -10.22 -7.62 8.59
C SER A 166 -9.80 -6.45 9.47
N ILE A 167 -9.73 -6.67 10.77
CA ILE A 167 -9.18 -5.68 11.69
C ILE A 167 -7.68 -5.92 11.78
N GLY A 168 -6.90 -4.94 11.33
CA GLY A 168 -5.46 -4.97 11.50
C GLY A 168 -5.10 -4.84 12.97
N GLY A 169 -4.15 -5.65 13.44
CA GLY A 169 -3.61 -5.57 14.80
C GLY A 169 -3.33 -6.92 15.43
N TYR A 170 -2.53 -6.86 16.46
CA TYR A 170 -2.04 -8.01 17.20
C TYR A 170 -2.68 -8.02 18.60
N ASN A 171 -3.37 -9.10 18.93
CA ASN A 171 -3.93 -9.32 20.25
C ASN A 171 -3.06 -10.36 20.97
N SER A 172 -2.03 -9.90 21.72
CA SER A 172 -1.20 -10.77 22.55
C SER A 172 -1.66 -10.67 23.99
N GLY A 173 -2.48 -11.60 24.39
CA GLY A 173 -2.86 -11.80 25.78
C GLY A 173 -2.03 -12.91 26.40
N MET A 174 -0.90 -12.59 27.01
CA MET A 174 -0.18 -13.49 27.90
C MET A 174 0.15 -12.75 29.20
N GLY A 175 -0.57 -13.09 30.27
CA GLY A 175 -0.23 -12.67 31.62
C GLY A 175 -0.58 -11.22 31.98
N GLY A 176 -1.85 -10.94 32.34
CA GLY A 176 -2.21 -9.84 33.24
C GLY A 176 -2.21 -8.40 32.70
N ALA A 177 -1.72 -8.12 31.52
CA ALA A 177 -1.82 -6.80 30.87
C ALA A 177 -2.20 -6.99 29.38
N ALA A 178 -3.48 -6.83 29.07
CA ALA A 178 -3.95 -6.85 27.70
C ALA A 178 -3.53 -5.54 27.00
N LEU A 179 -2.41 -5.54 26.30
CA LEU A 179 -2.02 -4.48 25.38
C LEU A 179 -2.85 -4.61 24.10
N ARG A 180 -4.03 -3.99 24.11
CA ARG A 180 -4.89 -3.86 22.94
C ARG A 180 -4.44 -2.65 22.12
N LYS A 181 -3.65 -2.86 21.08
CA LYS A 181 -3.20 -1.81 20.15
C LYS A 181 -4.00 -1.90 18.84
N ASN A 182 -5.33 -1.90 18.94
CA ASN A 182 -6.21 -2.03 17.80
C ASN A 182 -7.25 -0.93 17.80
N HIS A 183 -7.43 -0.28 16.66
CA HIS A 183 -8.61 0.53 16.38
C HIS A 183 -9.75 -0.42 16.03
N ALA A 184 -10.47 -0.89 17.05
CA ALA A 184 -11.55 -1.86 16.87
C ALA A 184 -12.73 -1.35 16.03
N THR A 185 -12.81 -0.04 15.82
CA THR A 185 -13.85 0.65 15.05
C THR A 185 -13.47 0.94 13.59
N ALA A 186 -12.24 0.59 13.20
CA ALA A 186 -11.75 0.69 11.82
C ALA A 186 -11.33 -0.68 11.31
N ALA A 187 -11.71 -1.02 10.09
CA ALA A 187 -11.40 -2.29 9.45
C ALA A 187 -11.03 -2.10 7.98
N ARG A 188 -10.46 -3.13 7.38
CA ARG A 188 -10.16 -3.17 5.94
C ARG A 188 -10.76 -4.42 5.31
N ILE A 189 -11.11 -4.30 4.04
CA ILE A 189 -11.47 -5.43 3.19
C ILE A 189 -10.49 -5.39 2.01
N PRO A 190 -9.43 -6.19 2.03
CA PRO A 190 -8.51 -6.27 0.89
C PRO A 190 -9.25 -6.73 -0.36
N MET A 191 -9.09 -6.01 -1.47
CA MET A 191 -9.79 -6.27 -2.73
C MET A 191 -11.32 -6.39 -2.58
N GLY A 192 -11.89 -5.64 -1.62
CA GLY A 192 -13.28 -5.76 -1.20
C GLY A 192 -14.30 -5.03 -2.07
N ALA A 193 -13.88 -4.19 -3.00
CA ALA A 193 -14.78 -3.54 -3.93
C ALA A 193 -14.43 -3.86 -5.39
N TYR A 194 -15.48 -3.99 -6.20
CA TYR A 194 -15.39 -4.09 -7.65
C TYR A 194 -15.71 -2.74 -8.29
N VAL A 195 -14.87 -2.33 -9.22
CA VAL A 195 -15.10 -1.13 -10.04
C VAL A 195 -16.19 -1.44 -11.06
N GLU A 196 -17.27 -0.66 -11.03
CA GLU A 196 -18.41 -0.77 -11.95
C GLU A 196 -18.35 0.26 -13.09
N ARG A 197 -17.60 1.35 -12.88
CA ARG A 197 -17.42 2.41 -13.88
C ARG A 197 -16.04 2.98 -13.86
N GLU A 198 -15.49 3.21 -15.05
CA GLU A 198 -14.24 3.94 -15.24
C GLU A 198 -14.46 5.45 -15.04
N VAL A 199 -13.47 6.13 -14.48
CA VAL A 199 -13.42 7.59 -14.53
C VAL A 199 -12.65 7.96 -15.79
N PRO A 200 -13.24 8.74 -16.73
CA PRO A 200 -12.55 9.16 -17.92
C PRO A 200 -11.35 10.04 -17.53
N SER A 201 -10.15 9.50 -17.71
CA SER A 201 -8.89 10.22 -17.53
C SER A 201 -8.29 10.49 -18.89
N THR A 202 -8.24 11.77 -19.28
CA THR A 202 -7.59 12.19 -20.52
C THR A 202 -6.13 12.51 -20.21
N ILE A 203 -5.22 11.78 -20.81
CA ILE A 203 -3.79 12.14 -20.83
C ILE A 203 -3.65 13.18 -21.95
N THR A 204 -3.35 14.41 -21.57
CA THR A 204 -3.10 15.51 -22.51
C THR A 204 -1.60 15.69 -22.69
#